data_745cadab84041d75b7cde7f32c39623b
#
_entry.id   745cadab84041d75b7cde7f32c39623b
#
_cell.length_a   1.000
_cell.length_b   1.000
_cell.length_c   1.000
_cell.angle_alpha   90.00
_cell.angle_beta   90.00
_cell.angle_gamma   90.00
#
_symmetry.space_group_name_H-M   'P 1'
#
loop_
_entity.id
_entity.type
_entity.pdbx_description
1 polymer ?
#
loop_
_entity_poly.entity_id
_entity_poly.type
_entity_poly.pdbx_seq_one_letter_code
_entity_poly.pdbx_strand_id
1 'polypeptide(L)'
;MKRRKWLSVLLGCMLAFTMLAGCESGSENNAAPAEDYSIKIGGSSTLAPIIAQCADNFTEEFKTWDKVDSSLPEKPIVIFVSTGGSGFGLKSALDGTFDFGMVSKNLKDEEKEQFANGSITQLGSDVLVIGVNSANPVAQAKPDLTTEELVAIFSGKIKNWKELDSALPDRPIVVAVRDLGGGASEVFDSAVMKGTPISDEALQIPSMGALAGKIMDNTDTIGYVSSGLVNQNLDKITALSVDGIAPTLENINSGAYKIGRALLLVSKDKPNDMEQKFLDYLLSEKGLKVVEELGYVPFAN
;
A
#
# COMPACT_ATOMS: atom_id res chain seq x y z
N MET A 1 61.70 3.67 -27.83
CA MET A 1 63.02 3.00 -27.41
C MET A 1 62.73 2.10 -26.22
N LYS A 2 63.25 0.87 -26.34
CA LYS A 2 63.46 -0.24 -25.36
C LYS A 2 62.26 -0.98 -24.83
N ARG A 3 62.05 -2.08 -25.54
CA ARG A 3 61.60 -3.40 -25.12
C ARG A 3 62.34 -3.89 -23.86
N ARG A 4 61.65 -4.65 -22.99
CA ARG A 4 62.22 -5.86 -22.41
C ARG A 4 61.12 -6.86 -22.01
N LYS A 5 61.17 -7.98 -22.73
CA LYS A 5 60.57 -9.29 -22.43
C LYS A 5 61.24 -9.85 -21.17
N TRP A 6 60.50 -10.67 -20.39
CA TRP A 6 61.07 -11.88 -19.79
C TRP A 6 60.00 -12.96 -19.67
N LEU A 7 60.40 -14.07 -20.14
CA LEU A 7 59.82 -15.35 -20.40
C LEU A 7 59.82 -16.24 -19.14
N SER A 8 58.77 -17.07 -19.00
CA SER A 8 58.79 -18.50 -18.66
C SER A 8 59.51 -19.00 -17.42
N VAL A 9 58.78 -19.67 -16.51
CA VAL A 9 59.15 -21.02 -16.02
C VAL A 9 57.93 -21.86 -15.80
N LEU A 10 57.74 -22.87 -16.64
CA LEU A 10 56.98 -24.07 -16.42
C LEU A 10 57.77 -24.96 -15.46
N LEU A 11 57.17 -25.50 -14.43
CA LEU A 11 57.60 -26.78 -13.86
C LEU A 11 56.36 -27.53 -13.28
N GLY A 12 56.07 -28.66 -13.89
CA GLY A 12 55.08 -29.61 -13.51
C GLY A 12 55.48 -30.41 -12.27
N CYS A 13 54.47 -30.89 -11.56
CA CYS A 13 54.53 -32.09 -10.75
C CYS A 13 53.25 -32.85 -10.91
N MET A 14 53.40 -33.96 -11.61
CA MET A 14 52.48 -35.10 -11.77
C MET A 14 52.70 -36.04 -10.58
N LEU A 15 51.66 -36.68 -10.11
CA LEU A 15 51.52 -37.85 -9.20
C LEU A 15 50.65 -37.48 -7.96
N ALA A 16 49.62 -38.21 -7.59
CA ALA A 16 49.30 -39.63 -7.71
C ALA A 16 47.80 -39.82 -7.54
N PHE A 17 47.26 -40.66 -8.40
CA PHE A 17 45.92 -41.23 -8.32
C PHE A 17 45.92 -42.30 -7.26
N THR A 18 45.22 -42.08 -6.13
CA THR A 18 44.81 -43.17 -5.24
C THR A 18 43.30 -43.20 -5.22
N MET A 19 42.74 -44.20 -5.93
CA MET A 19 41.36 -44.61 -5.76
C MET A 19 41.17 -45.16 -4.34
N LEU A 20 40.40 -44.50 -3.51
CA LEU A 20 39.70 -45.12 -2.41
C LEU A 20 38.21 -45.14 -2.80
N ALA A 21 37.72 -46.34 -3.19
CA ALA A 21 36.32 -46.64 -3.24
C ALA A 21 35.80 -46.66 -1.79
N GLY A 22 35.25 -45.54 -1.35
CA GLY A 22 34.43 -45.44 -0.14
C GLY A 22 32.97 -45.46 -0.59
N CYS A 23 32.28 -46.58 -0.40
CA CYS A 23 30.83 -46.60 -0.39
C CYS A 23 30.37 -45.74 0.80
N GLU A 24 30.06 -44.50 0.54
CA GLU A 24 29.31 -43.66 1.45
C GLU A 24 27.85 -43.72 1.02
N SER A 25 27.10 -44.55 1.76
CA SER A 25 25.66 -44.56 1.68
C SER A 25 25.18 -43.12 1.97
N GLY A 26 24.80 -42.42 0.88
CA GLY A 26 24.14 -41.16 0.93
C GLY A 26 22.84 -41.31 1.72
N SER A 27 22.89 -40.93 2.98
CA SER A 27 21.71 -40.56 3.71
C SER A 27 21.22 -39.30 3.03
N GLU A 28 20.23 -39.43 2.14
CA GLU A 28 19.40 -38.32 1.72
C GLU A 28 18.78 -37.77 3.01
N ASN A 29 19.38 -36.73 3.53
CA ASN A 29 18.70 -35.87 4.51
C ASN A 29 17.50 -35.22 3.76
N ASN A 30 16.40 -35.94 3.70
CA ASN A 30 15.07 -35.40 3.55
C ASN A 30 14.75 -34.67 4.87
N ALA A 31 15.45 -33.57 5.11
CA ALA A 31 14.97 -32.59 6.05
C ALA A 31 13.67 -32.05 5.44
N ALA A 32 12.54 -32.38 6.07
CA ALA A 32 11.27 -31.72 5.74
C ALA A 32 11.53 -30.21 5.67
N PRO A 33 10.94 -29.48 4.72
CA PRO A 33 11.06 -28.03 4.69
C PRO A 33 10.79 -27.48 6.09
N ALA A 34 11.68 -26.64 6.60
CA ALA A 34 11.47 -26.03 7.91
C ALA A 34 10.11 -25.35 7.88
N GLU A 35 9.22 -25.71 8.79
CA GLU A 35 7.90 -25.10 8.89
C GLU A 35 8.08 -23.58 9.08
N ASP A 36 7.49 -22.78 8.19
CA ASP A 36 7.52 -21.32 8.25
C ASP A 36 6.38 -20.86 9.15
N TYR A 37 6.73 -20.34 10.33
CA TYR A 37 5.79 -19.82 11.32
C TYR A 37 5.60 -18.31 11.19
N SER A 38 6.02 -17.72 10.06
CA SER A 38 5.83 -16.30 9.79
C SER A 38 4.55 -16.04 8.99
N ILE A 39 4.00 -14.84 9.12
CA ILE A 39 2.93 -14.34 8.25
C ILE A 39 3.53 -13.24 7.37
N LYS A 40 3.32 -13.35 6.06
CA LYS A 40 3.80 -12.38 5.06
C LYS A 40 2.63 -11.64 4.46
N ILE A 41 2.62 -10.33 4.60
CA ILE A 41 1.53 -9.45 4.17
C ILE A 41 2.10 -8.36 3.27
N GLY A 42 1.56 -8.23 2.06
CA GLY A 42 2.08 -7.26 1.10
C GLY A 42 1.02 -6.55 0.28
N GLY A 43 1.31 -5.34 -0.18
CA GLY A 43 0.37 -4.63 -1.07
C GLY A 43 0.19 -3.15 -0.78
N SER A 44 -1.04 -2.75 -0.51
CA SER A 44 -1.45 -1.35 -0.35
C SER A 44 -0.60 -0.58 0.66
N SER A 45 0.01 0.51 0.22
CA SER A 45 0.71 1.45 1.10
C SER A 45 -0.22 2.27 2.01
N THR A 46 -1.52 2.22 1.79
CA THR A 46 -2.55 2.81 2.66
C THR A 46 -2.82 1.91 3.86
N LEU A 47 -2.93 0.58 3.64
CA LEU A 47 -3.14 -0.38 4.72
C LEU A 47 -1.86 -0.69 5.51
N ALA A 48 -0.70 -0.57 4.91
CA ALA A 48 0.55 -0.99 5.54
C ALA A 48 0.78 -0.39 6.95
N PRO A 49 0.52 0.90 7.23
CA PRO A 49 0.62 1.45 8.58
C PRO A 49 -0.34 0.80 9.58
N ILE A 50 -1.56 0.48 9.15
CA ILE A 50 -2.58 -0.17 10.01
C ILE A 50 -2.10 -1.58 10.37
N ILE A 51 -1.71 -2.37 9.35
CA ILE A 51 -1.28 -3.75 9.56
C ILE A 51 0.02 -3.81 10.36
N ALA A 52 0.98 -2.91 10.11
CA ALA A 52 2.23 -2.84 10.86
C ALA A 52 1.98 -2.54 12.35
N GLN A 53 1.16 -1.53 12.65
CA GLN A 53 0.82 -1.20 14.03
C GLN A 53 0.08 -2.35 14.75
N CYS A 54 -0.85 -3.00 14.05
CA CYS A 54 -1.54 -4.17 14.59
C CYS A 54 -0.57 -5.36 14.80
N ALA A 55 0.37 -5.59 13.89
CA ALA A 55 1.38 -6.64 14.01
C ALA A 55 2.32 -6.38 15.19
N ASP A 56 2.76 -5.14 15.39
CA ASP A 56 3.58 -4.73 16.52
C ASP A 56 2.82 -4.96 17.84
N ASN A 57 1.58 -4.45 17.94
CA ASN A 57 0.74 -4.61 19.13
C ASN A 57 0.48 -6.10 19.45
N PHE A 58 0.17 -6.90 18.43
CA PHE A 58 -0.06 -8.34 18.56
C PHE A 58 1.20 -9.08 19.05
N THR A 59 2.34 -8.76 18.44
CA THR A 59 3.62 -9.36 18.80
C THR A 59 4.06 -8.94 20.20
N GLU A 60 3.82 -7.70 20.60
CA GLU A 60 4.11 -7.22 21.96
C GLU A 60 3.24 -7.88 23.02
N GLU A 61 1.98 -8.14 22.71
CA GLU A 61 1.03 -8.76 23.64
C GLU A 61 1.34 -10.23 23.85
N PHE A 62 1.57 -11.01 22.78
CA PHE A 62 1.62 -12.46 22.87
C PHE A 62 3.03 -13.06 22.84
N LYS A 63 4.00 -12.42 22.15
CA LYS A 63 5.40 -12.87 21.96
C LYS A 63 5.56 -14.16 21.16
N THR A 64 4.81 -15.22 21.47
CA THR A 64 4.89 -16.55 20.85
C THR A 64 3.49 -17.06 20.52
N TRP A 65 3.38 -17.94 19.52
CA TRP A 65 2.09 -18.44 19.05
C TRP A 65 1.32 -19.25 20.09
N ASP A 66 1.99 -20.02 20.96
CA ASP A 66 1.36 -20.76 22.06
C ASP A 66 0.70 -19.86 23.11
N LYS A 67 1.06 -18.59 23.18
CA LYS A 67 0.39 -17.60 24.04
C LYS A 67 -0.88 -17.03 23.40
N VAL A 68 -0.97 -17.07 22.08
CA VAL A 68 -2.22 -16.74 21.36
C VAL A 68 -3.23 -17.88 21.52
N ASP A 69 -2.77 -19.11 21.30
CA ASP A 69 -3.57 -20.32 21.46
C ASP A 69 -2.66 -21.49 21.85
N SER A 70 -3.01 -22.22 22.90
CA SER A 70 -2.21 -23.33 23.43
C SER A 70 -2.07 -24.52 22.47
N SER A 71 -2.87 -24.57 21.41
CA SER A 71 -2.73 -25.58 20.35
C SER A 71 -1.65 -25.25 19.33
N LEU A 72 -1.17 -23.99 19.31
CA LEU A 72 -0.14 -23.52 18.39
C LEU A 72 1.27 -23.77 18.97
N PRO A 73 2.30 -23.83 18.12
CA PRO A 73 3.66 -24.12 18.56
C PRO A 73 4.28 -22.98 19.39
N GLU A 74 5.16 -23.33 20.33
CA GLU A 74 5.97 -22.37 21.09
C GLU A 74 7.07 -21.78 20.17
N LYS A 75 6.67 -20.90 19.28
CA LYS A 75 7.52 -20.20 18.30
C LYS A 75 7.27 -18.69 18.37
N PRO A 76 8.30 -17.87 18.15
CA PRO A 76 8.13 -16.42 18.08
C PRO A 76 7.13 -16.03 17.00
N ILE A 77 6.30 -15.02 17.29
CA ILE A 77 5.42 -14.40 16.28
C ILE A 77 6.29 -13.54 15.37
N VAL A 78 6.21 -13.79 14.06
CA VAL A 78 6.91 -13.01 13.03
C VAL A 78 5.90 -12.63 11.96
N ILE A 79 5.68 -11.34 11.77
CA ILE A 79 4.75 -10.80 10.77
C ILE A 79 5.50 -9.79 9.90
N PHE A 80 5.64 -10.10 8.61
CA PHE A 80 6.28 -9.21 7.64
C PHE A 80 5.24 -8.37 6.92
N VAL A 81 5.44 -7.07 6.88
CA VAL A 81 4.59 -6.13 6.15
C VAL A 81 5.41 -5.42 5.08
N SER A 82 4.97 -5.51 3.82
CA SER A 82 5.64 -4.90 2.67
C SER A 82 4.67 -4.08 1.82
N THR A 83 5.19 -3.08 1.12
CA THR A 83 4.37 -2.21 0.27
C THR A 83 4.74 -2.37 -1.22
N GLY A 84 3.72 -2.29 -2.10
CA GLY A 84 3.90 -2.39 -3.55
C GLY A 84 2.64 -1.95 -4.33
N GLY A 85 1.63 -1.40 -3.61
CA GLY A 85 0.33 -1.03 -4.17
C GLY A 85 -0.66 -2.19 -4.19
N SER A 86 -1.95 -1.88 -4.43
CA SER A 86 -3.04 -2.88 -4.39
C SER A 86 -2.90 -3.96 -5.46
N GLY A 87 -2.43 -3.60 -6.66
CA GLY A 87 -2.20 -4.57 -7.74
C GLY A 87 -1.11 -5.59 -7.37
N PHE A 88 -0.02 -5.13 -6.72
CA PHE A 88 0.99 -6.02 -6.18
C PHE A 88 0.41 -6.93 -5.08
N GLY A 89 -0.44 -6.38 -4.18
CA GLY A 89 -1.11 -7.17 -3.15
C GLY A 89 -1.97 -8.29 -3.71
N LEU A 90 -2.82 -7.99 -4.72
CA LEU A 90 -3.62 -9.00 -5.40
C LEU A 90 -2.77 -10.09 -6.04
N LYS A 91 -1.74 -9.68 -6.81
CA LYS A 91 -0.87 -10.63 -7.51
C LYS A 91 -0.11 -11.53 -6.55
N SER A 92 0.51 -10.95 -5.52
CA SER A 92 1.37 -11.71 -4.59
C SER A 92 0.57 -12.65 -3.67
N ALA A 93 -0.68 -12.33 -3.34
CA ALA A 93 -1.58 -13.27 -2.68
C ALA A 93 -1.96 -14.43 -3.63
N LEU A 94 -2.25 -14.15 -4.91
CA LEU A 94 -2.62 -15.18 -5.88
C LEU A 94 -1.48 -16.14 -6.23
N ASP A 95 -0.25 -15.64 -6.31
CA ASP A 95 0.93 -16.49 -6.62
C ASP A 95 1.57 -17.12 -5.38
N GLY A 96 1.05 -16.83 -4.17
CA GLY A 96 1.51 -17.40 -2.91
C GLY A 96 2.83 -16.81 -2.41
N THR A 97 3.29 -15.68 -2.95
CA THR A 97 4.48 -14.96 -2.44
C THR A 97 4.20 -14.35 -1.07
N PHE A 98 2.96 -13.92 -0.83
CA PHE A 98 2.45 -13.45 0.45
C PHE A 98 1.21 -14.25 0.84
N ASP A 99 1.03 -14.46 2.14
CA ASP A 99 -0.14 -15.13 2.70
C ASP A 99 -1.37 -14.24 2.56
N PHE A 100 -1.19 -12.92 2.74
CA PHE A 100 -2.23 -11.92 2.52
C PHE A 100 -1.78 -10.79 1.60
N GLY A 101 -2.70 -10.40 0.70
CA GLY A 101 -2.59 -9.19 -0.10
C GLY A 101 -3.36 -8.02 0.53
N MET A 102 -2.70 -6.90 0.75
CA MET A 102 -3.33 -5.65 1.15
C MET A 102 -3.90 -4.92 -0.05
N VAL A 103 -5.19 -4.59 -0.03
CA VAL A 103 -5.92 -3.94 -1.13
C VAL A 103 -6.72 -2.75 -0.62
N SER A 104 -6.55 -1.59 -1.23
CA SER A 104 -7.32 -0.37 -0.94
C SER A 104 -8.04 0.10 -2.19
N LYS A 105 -8.99 -0.71 -2.64
CA LYS A 105 -9.95 -0.43 -3.71
C LYS A 105 -11.15 -1.36 -3.57
N ASN A 106 -12.24 -1.02 -4.24
CA ASN A 106 -13.35 -1.95 -4.39
C ASN A 106 -12.99 -3.00 -5.44
N LEU A 107 -13.06 -4.28 -5.06
CA LEU A 107 -12.77 -5.38 -5.98
C LEU A 107 -13.88 -5.52 -7.02
N LYS A 108 -13.49 -5.71 -8.29
CA LYS A 108 -14.40 -6.13 -9.35
C LYS A 108 -14.82 -7.58 -9.11
N ASP A 109 -15.94 -8.00 -9.69
CA ASP A 109 -16.46 -9.37 -9.47
C ASP A 109 -15.47 -10.43 -9.97
N GLU A 110 -14.81 -10.20 -11.10
CA GLU A 110 -13.73 -11.06 -11.63
C GLU A 110 -12.53 -11.19 -10.67
N GLU A 111 -12.22 -10.13 -9.92
CA GLU A 111 -11.16 -10.15 -8.91
C GLU A 111 -11.62 -10.92 -7.66
N LYS A 112 -12.88 -10.75 -7.23
CA LYS A 112 -13.45 -11.51 -6.10
C LYS A 112 -13.48 -13.02 -6.39
N GLU A 113 -13.81 -13.41 -7.61
CA GLU A 113 -13.85 -14.82 -8.04
C GLU A 113 -12.48 -15.50 -7.87
N GLN A 114 -11.39 -14.79 -8.06
CA GLN A 114 -10.02 -15.33 -7.89
C GLN A 114 -9.70 -15.71 -6.43
N PHE A 115 -10.45 -15.16 -5.47
CA PHE A 115 -10.29 -15.41 -4.03
C PHE A 115 -11.45 -16.25 -3.46
N ALA A 116 -12.28 -16.88 -4.29
CA ALA A 116 -13.46 -17.64 -3.86
C ALA A 116 -13.14 -18.82 -2.94
N ASN A 117 -11.93 -19.39 -3.03
CA ASN A 117 -11.46 -20.50 -2.18
C ASN A 117 -10.74 -20.01 -0.91
N GLY A 118 -10.39 -18.75 -0.85
CA GLY A 118 -9.65 -18.13 0.23
C GLY A 118 -10.49 -17.19 1.09
N SER A 119 -9.99 -15.98 1.31
CA SER A 119 -10.73 -14.97 2.07
C SER A 119 -10.63 -13.57 1.45
N ILE A 120 -11.69 -12.79 1.66
CA ILE A 120 -11.73 -11.34 1.45
C ILE A 120 -12.23 -10.72 2.74
N THR A 121 -11.30 -10.15 3.52
CA THR A 121 -11.60 -9.59 4.83
C THR A 121 -11.56 -8.08 4.77
N GLN A 122 -12.65 -7.41 5.08
CA GLN A 122 -12.71 -5.95 5.14
C GLN A 122 -12.39 -5.47 6.55
N LEU A 123 -11.35 -4.63 6.67
CA LEU A 123 -10.94 -4.02 7.94
C LEU A 123 -11.60 -2.66 8.15
N GLY A 124 -11.97 -1.99 7.08
CA GLY A 124 -12.56 -0.67 7.13
C GLY A 124 -12.75 -0.07 5.74
N SER A 125 -12.95 1.24 5.73
CA SER A 125 -13.09 2.05 4.53
C SER A 125 -12.21 3.29 4.61
N ASP A 126 -11.78 3.76 3.46
CA ASP A 126 -11.05 5.00 3.27
C ASP A 126 -11.70 5.80 2.15
N VAL A 127 -11.47 7.11 2.16
CA VAL A 127 -11.80 7.97 1.02
C VAL A 127 -10.54 8.66 0.53
N LEU A 128 -10.48 8.87 -0.77
CA LEU A 128 -9.49 9.75 -1.37
C LEU A 128 -10.04 11.17 -1.37
N VAL A 129 -9.36 12.06 -0.68
CA VAL A 129 -9.69 13.47 -0.66
C VAL A 129 -8.77 14.24 -1.60
N ILE A 130 -9.26 15.31 -2.18
CA ILE A 130 -8.44 16.22 -2.96
C ILE A 130 -7.67 17.08 -1.98
N GLY A 131 -6.36 16.85 -1.89
CA GLY A 131 -5.47 17.50 -0.94
C GLY A 131 -4.60 18.55 -1.60
N VAL A 132 -4.45 19.68 -0.93
CA VAL A 132 -3.48 20.75 -1.25
C VAL A 132 -2.68 21.10 -0.02
N ASN A 133 -1.52 21.72 -0.21
CA ASN A 133 -0.78 22.30 0.92
C ASN A 133 -1.64 23.36 1.61
N SER A 134 -1.68 23.38 2.95
CA SER A 134 -2.51 24.33 3.72
C SER A 134 -2.11 25.80 3.51
N ALA A 135 -0.90 26.06 3.05
CA ALA A 135 -0.44 27.40 2.64
C ALA A 135 -0.83 27.78 1.20
N ASN A 136 -1.44 26.85 0.42
CA ASN A 136 -1.90 27.18 -0.92
C ASN A 136 -3.13 28.10 -0.83
N PRO A 137 -3.13 29.26 -1.53
CA PRO A 137 -4.27 30.19 -1.52
C PRO A 137 -5.60 29.56 -1.96
N VAL A 138 -5.58 28.50 -2.78
CA VAL A 138 -6.81 27.80 -3.22
C VAL A 138 -7.59 27.24 -2.03
N ALA A 139 -6.91 26.84 -0.96
CA ALA A 139 -7.55 26.30 0.24
C ALA A 139 -8.53 27.30 0.92
N GLN A 140 -8.32 28.60 0.73
CA GLN A 140 -9.17 29.64 1.28
C GLN A 140 -10.05 30.33 0.22
N ALA A 141 -9.47 30.63 -0.95
CA ALA A 141 -10.17 31.39 -1.98
C ALA A 141 -11.18 30.53 -2.78
N LYS A 142 -10.87 29.24 -2.95
CA LYS A 142 -11.71 28.28 -3.71
C LYS A 142 -11.65 26.89 -3.08
N PRO A 143 -12.22 26.70 -1.89
CA PRO A 143 -12.12 25.43 -1.13
C PRO A 143 -13.00 24.31 -1.71
N ASP A 144 -13.76 24.57 -2.75
CA ASP A 144 -14.59 23.61 -3.48
C ASP A 144 -14.20 23.59 -4.94
N LEU A 145 -13.97 22.39 -5.49
CA LEU A 145 -13.70 22.17 -6.91
C LEU A 145 -14.76 21.28 -7.51
N THR A 146 -15.23 21.62 -8.70
CA THR A 146 -16.12 20.72 -9.44
C THR A 146 -15.36 19.53 -10.00
N THR A 147 -16.06 18.44 -10.28
CA THR A 147 -15.48 17.29 -10.99
C THR A 147 -14.88 17.72 -12.33
N GLU A 148 -15.50 18.65 -13.07
CA GLU A 148 -14.99 19.18 -14.34
C GLU A 148 -13.66 19.94 -14.16
N GLU A 149 -13.54 20.76 -13.10
CA GLU A 149 -12.29 21.45 -12.77
C GLU A 149 -11.20 20.48 -12.40
N LEU A 150 -11.51 19.45 -11.61
CA LEU A 150 -10.56 18.38 -11.30
C LEU A 150 -10.08 17.66 -12.57
N VAL A 151 -10.99 17.26 -13.43
CA VAL A 151 -10.63 16.65 -14.73
C VAL A 151 -9.73 17.58 -15.55
N ALA A 152 -10.03 18.89 -15.58
CA ALA A 152 -9.22 19.86 -16.32
C ALA A 152 -7.82 20.04 -15.73
N ILE A 153 -7.69 20.05 -14.40
CA ILE A 153 -6.39 20.12 -13.70
C ILE A 153 -5.59 18.84 -13.93
N PHE A 154 -6.17 17.69 -13.63
CA PHE A 154 -5.44 16.41 -13.68
C PHE A 154 -5.13 15.96 -15.12
N SER A 155 -5.91 16.37 -16.12
CA SER A 155 -5.59 16.16 -17.54
C SER A 155 -4.60 17.17 -18.12
N GLY A 156 -4.21 18.20 -17.34
CA GLY A 156 -3.28 19.24 -17.77
C GLY A 156 -3.89 20.29 -18.71
N LYS A 157 -5.22 20.41 -18.76
CA LYS A 157 -5.90 21.51 -19.47
C LYS A 157 -5.80 22.83 -18.72
N ILE A 158 -5.88 22.79 -17.38
CA ILE A 158 -5.58 23.90 -16.47
C ILE A 158 -4.21 23.61 -15.86
N LYS A 159 -3.23 24.49 -16.11
CA LYS A 159 -1.84 24.31 -15.66
C LYS A 159 -1.41 25.37 -14.66
N ASN A 160 -2.22 26.40 -14.42
CA ASN A 160 -1.89 27.52 -13.55
C ASN A 160 -3.08 27.82 -12.62
N TRP A 161 -2.81 28.14 -11.37
CA TRP A 161 -3.86 28.44 -10.39
C TRP A 161 -4.75 29.62 -10.83
N LYS A 162 -4.18 30.61 -11.51
CA LYS A 162 -4.92 31.77 -12.02
C LYS A 162 -5.88 31.41 -13.16
N GLU A 163 -5.64 30.33 -13.89
CA GLU A 163 -6.57 29.83 -14.91
C GLU A 163 -7.82 29.21 -14.27
N LEU A 164 -7.67 28.66 -13.05
CA LEU A 164 -8.77 28.11 -12.29
C LEU A 164 -9.67 29.21 -11.69
N ASP A 165 -9.04 30.25 -11.15
CA ASP A 165 -9.73 31.44 -10.62
C ASP A 165 -8.78 32.65 -10.71
N SER A 166 -9.27 33.78 -11.24
CA SER A 166 -8.49 35.01 -11.41
C SER A 166 -7.99 35.63 -10.08
N ALA A 167 -8.61 35.28 -8.97
CA ALA A 167 -8.18 35.70 -7.62
C ALA A 167 -6.98 34.89 -7.10
N LEU A 168 -6.67 33.76 -7.73
CA LEU A 168 -5.53 32.92 -7.36
C LEU A 168 -4.22 33.44 -7.98
N PRO A 169 -3.06 33.10 -7.39
CA PRO A 169 -1.77 33.58 -7.90
C PRO A 169 -1.43 32.97 -9.28
N ASP A 170 -0.65 33.72 -10.04
CA ASP A 170 -0.10 33.26 -11.32
C ASP A 170 1.11 32.33 -11.07
N ARG A 171 0.81 31.08 -10.71
CA ARG A 171 1.79 30.03 -10.38
C ARG A 171 1.36 28.70 -11.01
N PRO A 172 2.33 27.87 -11.46
CA PRO A 172 2.03 26.57 -12.04
C PRO A 172 1.44 25.63 -11.01
N ILE A 173 0.46 24.83 -11.41
CA ILE A 173 -0.07 23.71 -10.60
C ILE A 173 0.86 22.52 -10.74
N VAL A 174 1.27 21.95 -9.61
CA VAL A 174 2.04 20.69 -9.56
C VAL A 174 1.06 19.55 -9.26
N VAL A 175 0.70 18.80 -10.29
CA VAL A 175 -0.20 17.64 -10.14
C VAL A 175 0.61 16.44 -9.66
N ALA A 176 0.23 15.87 -8.51
CA ALA A 176 0.82 14.65 -7.98
C ALA A 176 -0.22 13.53 -7.90
N VAL A 177 0.12 12.37 -8.47
CA VAL A 177 -0.76 11.21 -8.56
C VAL A 177 -0.06 9.95 -8.08
N ARG A 178 -0.82 8.93 -7.72
CA ARG A 178 -0.27 7.60 -7.49
C ARG A 178 0.12 6.96 -8.83
N ASP A 179 1.03 6.01 -8.74
CA ASP A 179 1.39 5.12 -9.84
C ASP A 179 0.13 4.49 -10.48
N LEU A 180 0.11 4.41 -11.80
CA LEU A 180 -1.07 4.04 -12.59
C LEU A 180 -1.60 2.61 -12.33
N GLY A 181 -0.80 1.72 -11.73
CA GLY A 181 -1.23 0.38 -11.30
C GLY A 181 -1.71 0.31 -9.85
N GLY A 182 -1.83 1.45 -9.16
CA GLY A 182 -2.23 1.50 -7.76
C GLY A 182 -3.75 1.57 -7.58
N GLY A 183 -4.28 0.90 -6.54
CA GLY A 183 -5.72 0.95 -6.25
C GLY A 183 -6.28 2.36 -6.08
N ALA A 184 -5.48 3.32 -5.61
CA ALA A 184 -5.90 4.71 -5.50
C ALA A 184 -6.09 5.37 -6.88
N SER A 185 -5.22 5.07 -7.87
CA SER A 185 -5.39 5.57 -9.22
C SER A 185 -6.65 5.03 -9.89
N GLU A 186 -6.95 3.74 -9.70
CA GLU A 186 -8.19 3.13 -10.20
C GLU A 186 -9.45 3.77 -9.59
N VAL A 187 -9.43 4.04 -8.28
CA VAL A 187 -10.54 4.71 -7.57
C VAL A 187 -10.73 6.14 -8.07
N PHE A 188 -9.64 6.90 -8.19
CA PHE A 188 -9.70 8.27 -8.69
C PHE A 188 -10.15 8.33 -10.16
N ASP A 189 -9.65 7.43 -11.01
CA ASP A 189 -10.09 7.34 -12.40
C ASP A 189 -11.59 7.06 -12.50
N SER A 190 -12.08 6.04 -11.78
CA SER A 190 -13.49 5.66 -11.85
C SER A 190 -14.44 6.72 -11.30
N ALA A 191 -14.05 7.43 -10.23
CA ALA A 191 -14.90 8.40 -9.56
C ALA A 191 -14.84 9.79 -10.22
N VAL A 192 -13.67 10.24 -10.66
CA VAL A 192 -13.40 11.61 -11.12
C VAL A 192 -13.07 11.65 -12.60
N MET A 193 -11.99 10.97 -13.04
CA MET A 193 -11.49 11.11 -14.43
C MET A 193 -12.38 10.42 -15.46
N LYS A 194 -13.05 9.33 -15.09
CA LYS A 194 -13.99 8.56 -15.93
C LYS A 194 -13.39 8.20 -17.29
N GLY A 195 -12.13 7.74 -17.27
CA GLY A 195 -11.37 7.38 -18.48
C GLY A 195 -10.72 8.57 -19.21
N THR A 196 -10.85 9.80 -18.72
CA THR A 196 -10.05 10.92 -19.23
C THR A 196 -8.60 10.73 -18.78
N PRO A 197 -7.62 10.69 -19.71
CA PRO A 197 -6.23 10.46 -19.33
C PRO A 197 -5.68 11.55 -18.40
N ILE A 198 -4.94 11.12 -17.38
CA ILE A 198 -4.12 12.02 -16.56
C ILE A 198 -2.96 12.52 -17.42
N SER A 199 -2.56 13.77 -17.21
CA SER A 199 -1.43 14.38 -17.92
C SER A 199 -0.13 13.62 -17.72
N ASP A 200 0.65 13.44 -18.79
CA ASP A 200 2.00 12.87 -18.73
C ASP A 200 2.99 13.73 -17.90
N GLU A 201 2.64 15.01 -17.68
CA GLU A 201 3.42 15.94 -16.82
C GLU A 201 3.14 15.72 -15.32
N ALA A 202 2.10 14.94 -14.96
CA ALA A 202 1.79 14.66 -13.56
C ALA A 202 2.89 13.81 -12.89
N LEU A 203 3.26 14.18 -11.69
CA LEU A 203 4.26 13.46 -10.89
C LEU A 203 3.68 12.15 -10.39
N GLN A 204 4.19 11.03 -10.87
CA GLN A 204 3.81 9.71 -10.38
C GLN A 204 4.58 9.38 -9.09
N ILE A 205 3.85 9.16 -8.02
CA ILE A 205 4.39 8.95 -6.67
C ILE A 205 4.15 7.50 -6.22
N PRO A 206 5.19 6.79 -5.73
CA PRO A 206 5.12 5.34 -5.51
C PRO A 206 4.30 4.90 -4.29
N SER A 207 4.02 5.80 -3.33
CA SER A 207 3.25 5.46 -2.13
C SER A 207 2.31 6.59 -1.71
N MET A 208 1.26 6.25 -0.95
CA MET A 208 0.31 7.26 -0.45
C MET A 208 0.98 8.21 0.55
N GLY A 209 1.86 7.70 1.40
CA GLY A 209 2.64 8.53 2.32
C GLY A 209 3.59 9.50 1.60
N ALA A 210 4.27 9.05 0.53
CA ALA A 210 5.13 9.93 -0.28
C ALA A 210 4.31 11.00 -1.02
N LEU A 211 3.07 10.68 -1.45
CA LEU A 211 2.18 11.66 -2.08
C LEU A 211 1.76 12.73 -1.06
N ALA A 212 1.37 12.34 0.15
CA ALA A 212 1.10 13.27 1.24
C ALA A 212 2.33 14.15 1.53
N GLY A 213 3.53 13.56 1.60
CA GLY A 213 4.80 14.29 1.75
C GLY A 213 5.00 15.32 0.64
N LYS A 214 4.75 14.96 -0.62
CA LYS A 214 4.86 15.89 -1.75
C LYS A 214 3.91 17.10 -1.64
N ILE A 215 2.68 16.87 -1.16
CA ILE A 215 1.72 17.97 -0.91
C ILE A 215 2.22 18.86 0.23
N MET A 216 2.73 18.28 1.32
CA MET A 216 3.25 19.03 2.46
C MET A 216 4.47 19.88 2.11
N ASP A 217 5.36 19.37 1.24
CA ASP A 217 6.63 19.99 0.92
C ASP A 217 6.54 21.05 -0.19
N ASN A 218 5.44 21.09 -0.95
CA ASN A 218 5.31 22.00 -2.09
C ASN A 218 3.94 22.69 -2.08
N THR A 219 3.94 24.00 -1.90
CA THR A 219 2.73 24.82 -1.79
C THR A 219 1.81 24.75 -3.01
N ASP A 220 2.35 24.50 -4.20
CA ASP A 220 1.58 24.45 -5.45
C ASP A 220 1.13 23.05 -5.86
N THR A 221 1.36 22.05 -4.98
CA THR A 221 0.93 20.68 -5.26
C THR A 221 -0.55 20.46 -4.95
N ILE A 222 -1.23 19.82 -5.90
CA ILE A 222 -2.54 19.20 -5.74
C ILE A 222 -2.43 17.70 -6.00
N GLY A 223 -3.16 16.90 -5.23
CA GLY A 223 -3.21 15.45 -5.41
C GLY A 223 -4.42 14.84 -4.73
N TYR A 224 -4.64 13.55 -4.95
CA TYR A 224 -5.64 12.80 -4.19
C TYR A 224 -4.93 11.94 -3.13
N VAL A 225 -5.31 12.12 -1.89
CA VAL A 225 -4.64 11.52 -0.74
C VAL A 225 -5.66 10.85 0.19
N SER A 226 -5.22 9.82 0.91
CA SER A 226 -6.07 9.12 1.90
C SER A 226 -6.53 10.07 3.01
N SER A 227 -7.81 9.99 3.39
CA SER A 227 -8.37 10.77 4.50
C SER A 227 -7.60 10.55 5.81
N GLY A 228 -7.16 9.32 6.09
CA GLY A 228 -6.35 9.02 7.27
C GLY A 228 -5.06 9.83 7.33
N LEU A 229 -4.34 9.98 6.21
CA LEU A 229 -3.13 10.79 6.15
C LEU A 229 -3.42 12.29 6.30
N VAL A 230 -4.54 12.78 5.77
CA VAL A 230 -4.95 14.17 5.97
C VAL A 230 -5.26 14.42 7.44
N ASN A 231 -6.03 13.53 8.09
CA ASN A 231 -6.38 13.64 9.50
C ASN A 231 -5.16 13.67 10.42
N GLN A 232 -4.08 12.97 10.05
CA GLN A 232 -2.80 13.00 10.77
C GLN A 232 -1.95 14.25 10.50
N ASN A 233 -2.29 15.08 9.48
CA ASN A 233 -1.51 16.21 9.01
C ASN A 233 -2.37 17.45 8.70
N LEU A 234 -3.41 17.72 9.50
CA LEU A 234 -4.36 18.82 9.29
C LEU A 234 -3.72 20.23 9.27
N ASP A 235 -2.55 20.37 9.88
CA ASP A 235 -1.77 21.60 9.89
C ASP A 235 -1.03 21.84 8.55
N LYS A 236 -0.85 20.81 7.72
CA LYS A 236 -0.04 20.85 6.49
C LYS A 236 -0.81 20.52 5.22
N ILE A 237 -1.90 19.76 5.33
CA ILE A 237 -2.74 19.37 4.20
C ILE A 237 -4.17 19.82 4.44
N THR A 238 -4.71 20.59 3.50
CA THR A 238 -6.14 20.95 3.47
C THR A 238 -6.85 20.07 2.45
N ALA A 239 -7.93 19.42 2.89
CA ALA A 239 -8.84 18.69 2.00
C ALA A 239 -9.84 19.68 1.38
N LEU A 240 -9.97 19.64 0.06
CA LEU A 240 -10.96 20.42 -0.67
C LEU A 240 -12.28 19.63 -0.81
N SER A 241 -13.39 20.37 -0.85
CA SER A 241 -14.70 19.83 -1.23
C SER A 241 -14.71 19.48 -2.73
N VAL A 242 -15.59 18.57 -3.10
CA VAL A 242 -15.84 18.20 -4.51
C VAL A 242 -17.34 18.29 -4.78
N ASP A 243 -17.73 19.06 -5.78
CA ASP A 243 -19.12 19.30 -6.16
C ASP A 243 -20.01 19.74 -4.97
N GLY A 244 -19.46 20.61 -4.11
CA GLY A 244 -20.12 21.10 -2.90
C GLY A 244 -20.13 20.11 -1.72
N ILE A 245 -19.53 18.91 -1.87
CA ILE A 245 -19.49 17.88 -0.82
C ILE A 245 -18.11 17.86 -0.14
N ALA A 246 -18.06 18.28 1.11
CA ALA A 246 -16.84 18.19 1.91
C ALA A 246 -16.57 16.74 2.36
N PRO A 247 -15.31 16.30 2.49
CA PRO A 247 -14.95 14.95 2.95
C PRO A 247 -15.05 14.83 4.49
N THR A 248 -16.22 15.14 5.05
CA THR A 248 -16.50 14.95 6.48
C THR A 248 -16.89 13.51 6.77
N LEU A 249 -16.72 13.06 8.02
CA LEU A 249 -17.17 11.72 8.44
C LEU A 249 -18.66 11.48 8.14
N GLU A 250 -19.51 12.51 8.29
CA GLU A 250 -20.94 12.42 7.96
C GLU A 250 -21.14 12.15 6.48
N ASN A 251 -20.49 12.91 5.59
CA ASN A 251 -20.62 12.73 4.14
C ASN A 251 -19.98 11.41 3.64
N ILE A 252 -18.94 10.96 4.34
CA ILE A 252 -18.30 9.66 4.06
C ILE A 252 -19.24 8.52 4.45
N ASN A 253 -19.76 8.54 5.68
CA ASN A 253 -20.62 7.48 6.20
C ASN A 253 -21.97 7.41 5.48
N SER A 254 -22.54 8.54 5.07
CA SER A 254 -23.76 8.60 4.27
C SER A 254 -23.56 8.21 2.79
N GLY A 255 -22.31 8.07 2.34
CA GLY A 255 -21.98 7.84 0.93
C GLY A 255 -22.19 9.06 0.02
N ALA A 256 -22.40 10.26 0.59
CA ALA A 256 -22.49 11.50 -0.16
C ALA A 256 -21.14 11.83 -0.83
N TYR A 257 -20.01 11.65 -0.10
CA TYR A 257 -18.67 11.77 -0.67
C TYR A 257 -18.29 10.46 -1.39
N LYS A 258 -18.15 10.51 -2.72
CA LYS A 258 -18.15 9.31 -3.58
C LYS A 258 -16.78 8.72 -3.90
N ILE A 259 -15.69 9.34 -3.51
CA ILE A 259 -14.34 8.83 -3.83
C ILE A 259 -13.89 7.86 -2.72
N GLY A 260 -14.74 6.85 -2.45
CA GLY A 260 -14.56 5.88 -1.38
C GLY A 260 -14.03 4.53 -1.86
N ARG A 261 -13.35 3.82 -0.96
CA ARG A 261 -12.76 2.51 -1.21
C ARG A 261 -12.73 1.64 0.04
N ALA A 262 -12.88 0.34 -0.16
CA ALA A 262 -12.69 -0.64 0.89
C ALA A 262 -11.20 -0.84 1.22
N LEU A 263 -10.90 -1.12 2.48
CA LEU A 263 -9.61 -1.56 2.98
C LEU A 263 -9.69 -3.06 3.25
N LEU A 264 -9.05 -3.85 2.38
CA LEU A 264 -9.22 -5.30 2.34
C LEU A 264 -7.89 -6.04 2.55
N LEU A 265 -7.96 -7.16 3.25
CA LEU A 265 -6.98 -8.25 3.17
C LEU A 265 -7.59 -9.38 2.35
N VAL A 266 -6.83 -9.91 1.40
CA VAL A 266 -7.23 -11.04 0.56
C VAL A 266 -6.21 -12.17 0.68
N SER A 267 -6.67 -13.42 0.72
CA SER A 267 -5.83 -14.62 0.64
C SER A 267 -6.41 -15.58 -0.39
N LYS A 268 -5.54 -16.24 -1.16
CA LYS A 268 -5.92 -17.21 -2.19
C LYS A 268 -6.56 -18.45 -1.59
N ASP A 269 -5.99 -18.92 -0.51
CA ASP A 269 -6.44 -20.10 0.21
C ASP A 269 -7.03 -19.71 1.57
N LYS A 270 -7.74 -20.63 2.21
CA LYS A 270 -8.25 -20.38 3.55
C LYS A 270 -7.08 -20.16 4.50
N PRO A 271 -7.14 -19.11 5.35
CA PRO A 271 -6.13 -18.87 6.36
C PRO A 271 -5.90 -20.10 7.24
N ASN A 272 -4.63 -20.40 7.52
CA ASN A 272 -4.26 -21.40 8.53
C ASN A 272 -4.57 -20.88 9.95
N ASP A 273 -4.36 -21.71 10.97
CA ASP A 273 -4.73 -21.36 12.34
C ASP A 273 -4.01 -20.10 12.86
N MET A 274 -2.72 -19.91 12.54
CA MET A 274 -1.96 -18.70 12.94
C MET A 274 -2.47 -17.47 12.20
N GLU A 275 -2.65 -17.58 10.90
CA GLU A 275 -3.19 -16.51 10.04
C GLU A 275 -4.59 -16.09 10.50
N GLN A 276 -5.44 -17.08 10.83
CA GLN A 276 -6.79 -16.81 11.34
C GLN A 276 -6.76 -16.05 12.67
N LYS A 277 -5.86 -16.44 13.60
CA LYS A 277 -5.72 -15.72 14.88
C LYS A 277 -5.30 -14.26 14.69
N PHE A 278 -4.43 -13.99 13.72
CA PHE A 278 -4.08 -12.60 13.40
C PHE A 278 -5.22 -11.85 12.74
N LEU A 279 -5.98 -12.47 11.82
CA LEU A 279 -7.20 -11.88 11.26
C LEU A 279 -8.25 -11.57 12.34
N ASP A 280 -8.46 -12.50 13.28
CA ASP A 280 -9.38 -12.29 14.41
C ASP A 280 -8.95 -11.09 15.26
N TYR A 281 -7.64 -10.94 15.50
CA TYR A 281 -7.09 -9.77 16.18
C TYR A 281 -7.35 -8.47 15.41
N LEU A 282 -7.12 -8.46 14.09
CA LEU A 282 -7.36 -7.28 13.24
C LEU A 282 -8.82 -6.84 13.27
N LEU A 283 -9.76 -7.80 13.37
CA LEU A 283 -11.20 -7.54 13.45
C LEU A 283 -11.71 -7.34 14.89
N SER A 284 -10.86 -7.51 15.90
CA SER A 284 -11.21 -7.24 17.29
C SER A 284 -11.32 -5.74 17.56
N GLU A 285 -11.89 -5.39 18.71
CA GLU A 285 -11.96 -4.00 19.16
C GLU A 285 -10.55 -3.33 19.17
N LYS A 286 -9.48 -4.08 19.51
CA LYS A 286 -8.10 -3.56 19.51
C LYS A 286 -7.62 -3.23 18.09
N GLY A 287 -7.86 -4.14 17.13
CA GLY A 287 -7.45 -3.93 15.75
C GLY A 287 -8.26 -2.82 15.07
N LEU A 288 -9.59 -2.81 15.26
CA LEU A 288 -10.46 -1.77 14.69
C LEU A 288 -10.18 -0.39 15.30
N LYS A 289 -9.76 -0.34 16.57
CA LYS A 289 -9.32 0.91 17.19
C LYS A 289 -8.07 1.50 16.49
N VAL A 290 -7.13 0.67 16.06
CA VAL A 290 -5.96 1.13 15.26
C VAL A 290 -6.44 1.74 13.93
N VAL A 291 -7.42 1.13 13.28
CA VAL A 291 -8.02 1.69 12.05
C VAL A 291 -8.57 3.09 12.30
N GLU A 292 -9.33 3.29 13.39
CA GLU A 292 -9.91 4.58 13.78
C GLU A 292 -8.83 5.60 14.17
N GLU A 293 -7.86 5.23 15.01
CA GLU A 293 -6.77 6.10 15.46
C GLU A 293 -5.91 6.61 14.31
N LEU A 294 -5.77 5.84 13.24
CA LEU A 294 -5.10 6.25 12.01
C LEU A 294 -6.01 7.06 11.06
N GLY A 295 -7.24 7.39 11.48
CA GLY A 295 -8.14 8.29 10.78
C GLY A 295 -8.93 7.64 9.64
N TYR A 296 -9.06 6.32 9.66
CA TYR A 296 -9.92 5.55 8.74
C TYR A 296 -11.26 5.20 9.40
N VAL A 297 -12.21 4.75 8.60
CA VAL A 297 -13.52 4.28 9.10
C VAL A 297 -13.43 2.77 9.33
N PRO A 298 -13.51 2.29 10.58
CA PRO A 298 -13.51 0.86 10.85
C PRO A 298 -14.69 0.14 10.22
N PHE A 299 -14.50 -1.13 9.89
CA PHE A 299 -15.61 -1.97 9.46
C PHE A 299 -16.56 -2.19 10.65
N ALA A 300 -17.84 -1.85 10.46
CA ALA A 300 -18.88 -2.13 11.43
C ALA A 300 -19.37 -3.58 11.22
N ASN A 301 -19.20 -4.43 12.25
CA ASN A 301 -19.75 -5.78 12.28
C ASN A 301 -21.27 -5.73 12.50
#